data_78ce7dd9fdbedf32e09c7a25ee8d7739
#
_entry.id   78ce7dd9fdbedf32e09c7a25ee8d7739
#
_cell.length_a   1.000
_cell.length_b   1.000
_cell.length_c   1.000
_cell.angle_alpha   90.00
_cell.angle_beta   90.00
_cell.angle_gamma   90.00
#
_symmetry.space_group_name_H-M   'P 1'
#
loop_
_entity.id
_entity.type
_entity.pdbx_description
1 polymer ?
#
loop_
_entity_poly.entity_id
_entity_poly.type
_entity_poly.pdbx_seq_one_letter_code
_entity_poly.pdbx_strand_id
1 'polypeptide(L)'
;MSAEKTSGTKTGTGAAAPVLRVHLWLETEGHMLFGLGRIQLLELVERLGSLNQAAKALGMSYRAAWGRIKSTEEALGEPLLAKASGRKGYELTPLAATLLKDFAQWHQEVEAFALKQAKQRLPWDVRPFSGDGAGAPPPES
;
A
#
# COMPACT_ATOMS: atom_id res chain seq x y z
N MET A 1 -22.30 27.27 -7.51
CA MET A 1 -22.50 26.36 -7.37
C MET A 1 -22.08 25.81 -6.22
N SER A 2 -21.36 25.92 -5.82
CA SER A 2 -20.92 25.34 -4.78
C SER A 2 -21.60 25.60 -3.54
N ALA A 3 -22.23 26.55 -3.42
CA ALA A 3 -22.77 26.84 -2.19
C ALA A 3 -23.64 25.82 -1.67
N GLU A 4 -24.40 25.33 -2.42
CA GLU A 4 -25.30 24.49 -1.88
C GLU A 4 -24.69 23.30 -1.39
N LYS A 5 -23.62 22.97 -1.69
CA LYS A 5 -23.13 21.84 -1.20
C LYS A 5 -22.95 21.87 0.17
N THR A 6 -22.95 22.84 0.77
CA THR A 6 -22.58 22.82 2.06
C THR A 6 -23.60 22.41 2.90
N SER A 7 -24.63 22.61 2.79
CA SER A 7 -25.54 22.45 3.74
C SER A 7 -25.46 21.22 4.39
N GLY A 8 -25.27 20.96 5.25
CA GLY A 8 -25.28 19.85 5.98
C GLY A 8 -25.64 18.63 5.37
N THR A 9 -25.84 18.63 4.26
CA THR A 9 -26.28 17.47 3.74
C THR A 9 -25.20 16.51 3.70
N LYS A 10 -24.10 16.72 4.23
CA LYS A 10 -23.12 15.73 4.22
C LYS A 10 -23.60 14.53 4.85
N THR A 11 -24.59 14.53 5.56
CA THR A 11 -24.95 13.39 6.22
C THR A 11 -25.74 12.61 5.37
N GLY A 12 -25.50 11.80 4.87
CA GLY A 12 -26.27 11.09 4.11
C GLY A 12 -27.37 10.49 4.70
N THR A 13 -28.37 10.39 4.20
CA THR A 13 -29.43 9.85 4.79
C THR A 13 -29.41 8.45 4.53
N GLY A 14 -28.92 7.74 5.16
CA GLY A 14 -29.02 6.38 4.96
C GLY A 14 -27.94 5.81 4.12
N ALA A 15 -27.25 6.56 3.45
CA ALA A 15 -26.20 6.02 2.61
C ALA A 15 -24.91 6.03 3.37
N ALA A 16 -24.08 5.08 3.13
CA ALA A 16 -22.80 5.04 3.81
C ALA A 16 -21.94 6.19 3.35
N ALA A 17 -21.14 6.71 4.22
CA ALA A 17 -20.24 7.78 3.86
C ALA A 17 -19.15 7.25 2.92
N PRO A 18 -18.74 8.04 1.96
CA PRO A 18 -17.68 7.58 1.08
C PRO A 18 -16.36 7.42 1.83
N VAL A 19 -15.57 6.49 1.38
CA VAL A 19 -14.29 6.23 2.01
C VAL A 19 -13.21 6.56 0.99
N LEU A 20 -12.23 7.33 1.40
CA LEU A 20 -11.15 7.68 0.52
C LEU A 20 -10.07 6.63 0.55
N ARG A 21 -9.61 6.20 -0.60
CA ARG A 21 -8.46 5.33 -0.69
C ARG A 21 -7.47 5.96 -1.65
N VAL A 22 -6.22 5.90 -1.30
CA VAL A 22 -5.18 6.45 -2.14
C VAL A 22 -4.25 5.33 -2.56
N HIS A 23 -3.97 5.26 -3.84
CA HIS A 23 -3.08 4.25 -4.36
C HIS A 23 -1.86 4.90 -4.95
N LEU A 24 -0.74 4.70 -4.35
CA LEU A 24 0.50 5.24 -4.86
C LEU A 24 1.36 4.10 -5.37
N TRP A 25 1.91 4.27 -6.54
CA TRP A 25 2.90 3.32 -6.99
C TRP A 25 3.83 4.05 -7.96
N LEU A 26 5.02 3.52 -8.08
CA LEU A 26 6.01 4.06 -8.99
C LEU A 26 6.21 3.06 -10.11
N GLU A 27 6.45 3.57 -11.30
CA GLU A 27 6.70 2.72 -12.45
C GLU A 27 8.00 3.15 -13.10
N THR A 28 8.63 2.21 -13.77
CA THR A 28 9.79 2.55 -14.53
C THR A 28 9.68 1.78 -15.83
N GLU A 29 9.79 2.49 -16.94
CA GLU A 29 9.69 1.85 -18.25
C GLU A 29 8.43 1.03 -18.43
N GLY A 30 7.34 1.53 -17.92
CA GLY A 30 6.08 0.84 -18.12
C GLY A 30 5.80 -0.31 -17.16
N HIS A 31 6.72 -0.59 -16.25
CA HIS A 31 6.51 -1.67 -15.31
C HIS A 31 6.45 -1.15 -13.90
N MET A 32 5.69 -1.83 -13.05
CA MET A 32 5.60 -1.40 -11.68
C MET A 32 6.92 -1.58 -10.99
N LEU A 33 7.41 -0.53 -10.38
CA LEU A 33 8.62 -0.63 -9.60
C LEU A 33 8.28 -0.89 -8.16
N PHE A 34 7.37 -0.16 -7.58
CA PHE A 34 7.12 -0.25 -6.18
C PHE A 34 5.76 0.34 -5.87
N GLY A 35 5.04 -0.24 -4.97
CA GLY A 35 3.74 0.24 -4.58
C GLY A 35 3.25 -0.51 -3.37
N LEU A 36 1.99 -0.32 -3.03
CA LEU A 36 1.44 -0.90 -1.83
C LEU A 36 1.56 -2.42 -1.78
N GLY A 37 1.37 -3.07 -2.90
CA GLY A 37 1.46 -4.53 -2.90
C GLY A 37 2.84 -5.03 -2.55
N ARG A 38 3.87 -4.36 -3.07
CA ARG A 38 5.23 -4.75 -2.74
C ARG A 38 5.54 -4.41 -1.28
N ILE A 39 5.00 -3.29 -0.80
CA ILE A 39 5.21 -2.92 0.59
C ILE A 39 4.56 -3.93 1.51
N GLN A 40 3.36 -4.38 1.19
CA GLN A 40 2.69 -5.36 2.02
C GLN A 40 3.46 -6.67 2.05
N LEU A 41 4.01 -7.05 0.91
CA LEU A 41 4.79 -8.28 0.85
C LEU A 41 6.04 -8.16 1.72
N LEU A 42 6.75 -7.03 1.64
CA LEU A 42 7.94 -6.84 2.46
C LEU A 42 7.62 -6.78 3.94
N GLU A 43 6.51 -6.13 4.29
CA GLU A 43 6.12 -6.08 5.69
C GLU A 43 5.86 -7.47 6.23
N LEU A 44 5.22 -8.30 5.45
CA LEU A 44 4.91 -9.64 5.91
C LEU A 44 6.17 -10.49 6.00
N VAL A 45 7.12 -10.30 5.08
CA VAL A 45 8.37 -11.02 5.21
C VAL A 45 9.07 -10.61 6.50
N GLU A 46 9.06 -9.33 6.82
CA GLU A 46 9.70 -8.88 8.03
C GLU A 46 9.02 -9.47 9.25
N ARG A 47 7.71 -9.45 9.28
CA ARG A 47 6.99 -9.92 10.44
C ARG A 47 7.00 -11.44 10.58
N LEU A 48 6.86 -12.14 9.47
CA LEU A 48 6.76 -13.59 9.53
C LEU A 48 8.09 -14.31 9.31
N GLY A 49 9.08 -13.60 8.82
CA GLY A 49 10.39 -14.20 8.60
C GLY A 49 10.46 -15.15 7.43
N SER A 50 9.49 -15.14 6.55
CA SER A 50 9.43 -16.11 5.48
C SER A 50 8.66 -15.56 4.31
N LEU A 51 9.25 -15.63 3.14
CA LEU A 51 8.56 -15.20 1.94
C LEU A 51 7.40 -16.13 1.63
N ASN A 52 7.55 -17.40 1.92
CA ASN A 52 6.48 -18.36 1.67
C ASN A 52 5.25 -18.04 2.52
N GLN A 53 5.46 -17.73 3.79
CA GLN A 53 4.33 -17.39 4.63
C GLN A 53 3.75 -16.04 4.27
N ALA A 54 4.59 -15.10 3.86
CA ALA A 54 4.09 -13.81 3.42
C ALA A 54 3.21 -13.97 2.17
N ALA A 55 3.65 -14.81 1.24
CA ALA A 55 2.86 -15.03 0.04
C ALA A 55 1.52 -15.65 0.38
N LYS A 56 1.53 -16.63 1.29
CA LYS A 56 0.28 -17.25 1.67
C LYS A 56 -0.66 -16.24 2.31
N ALA A 57 -0.15 -15.38 3.14
CA ALA A 57 -0.98 -14.40 3.80
C ALA A 57 -1.63 -13.45 2.79
N LEU A 58 -0.99 -13.24 1.65
CA LEU A 58 -1.55 -12.38 0.63
C LEU A 58 -2.30 -13.15 -0.45
N GLY A 59 -2.41 -14.44 -0.31
CA GLY A 59 -3.16 -15.22 -1.28
C GLY A 59 -2.46 -15.39 -2.60
N MET A 60 -1.13 -15.36 -2.62
CA MET A 60 -0.42 -15.55 -3.87
C MET A 60 0.56 -16.69 -3.75
N SER A 61 0.99 -17.23 -4.87
CA SER A 61 1.93 -18.33 -4.84
C SER A 61 3.31 -17.82 -4.47
N TYR A 62 4.14 -18.71 -3.96
CA TYR A 62 5.51 -18.36 -3.64
C TYR A 62 6.21 -17.83 -4.88
N ARG A 63 5.97 -18.48 -6.03
CA ARG A 63 6.61 -18.05 -7.24
C ARG A 63 6.21 -16.64 -7.64
N ALA A 64 4.94 -16.29 -7.49
CA ALA A 64 4.50 -14.96 -7.80
C ALA A 64 5.13 -13.95 -6.86
N ALA A 65 5.20 -14.27 -5.58
CA ALA A 65 5.80 -13.37 -4.62
C ALA A 65 7.28 -13.15 -4.94
N TRP A 66 7.98 -14.24 -5.25
CA TRP A 66 9.39 -14.14 -5.57
C TRP A 66 9.60 -13.29 -6.83
N GLY A 67 8.73 -13.48 -7.82
CA GLY A 67 8.83 -12.70 -9.05
C GLY A 67 8.66 -11.21 -8.81
N ARG A 68 7.76 -10.84 -7.91
CA ARG A 68 7.57 -9.43 -7.61
C ARG A 68 8.78 -8.84 -6.92
N ILE A 69 9.37 -9.57 -6.00
CA ILE A 69 10.55 -9.08 -5.32
C ILE A 69 11.70 -8.94 -6.33
N LYS A 70 11.90 -9.96 -7.17
CA LYS A 70 12.99 -9.93 -8.12
C LYS A 70 12.81 -8.81 -9.14
N SER A 71 11.60 -8.57 -9.56
CA SER A 71 11.36 -7.54 -10.53
C SER A 71 11.75 -6.17 -9.97
N THR A 72 11.41 -5.91 -8.72
CA THR A 72 11.79 -4.64 -8.10
C THR A 72 13.30 -4.58 -7.87
N GLU A 73 13.90 -5.69 -7.45
CA GLU A 73 15.35 -5.70 -7.24
C GLU A 73 16.08 -5.39 -8.54
N GLU A 74 15.60 -5.95 -9.64
CA GLU A 74 16.26 -5.69 -10.90
C GLU A 74 16.13 -4.24 -11.31
N ALA A 75 14.97 -3.66 -11.10
CA ALA A 75 14.78 -2.28 -11.45
C ALA A 75 15.61 -1.35 -10.58
N LEU A 76 15.76 -1.70 -9.31
CA LEU A 76 16.53 -0.87 -8.40
C LEU A 76 18.03 -1.13 -8.50
N GLY A 77 18.40 -2.29 -8.96
CA GLY A 77 19.81 -2.67 -9.01
C GLY A 77 20.34 -3.09 -7.66
N GLU A 78 19.50 -3.36 -6.69
CA GLU A 78 19.95 -3.76 -5.37
C GLU A 78 18.98 -4.73 -4.75
N PRO A 79 19.45 -5.62 -3.88
CA PRO A 79 18.56 -6.61 -3.28
C PRO A 79 17.66 -6.02 -2.21
N LEU A 80 16.49 -6.59 -2.09
CA LEU A 80 15.57 -6.21 -1.04
C LEU A 80 15.51 -7.28 0.03
N LEU A 81 15.86 -8.51 -0.29
CA LEU A 81 15.86 -9.60 0.67
C LEU A 81 17.22 -10.22 0.74
N ALA A 82 17.60 -10.66 1.92
CA ALA A 82 18.84 -11.38 2.12
C ALA A 82 18.55 -12.58 2.99
N LYS A 83 19.38 -13.59 2.91
CA LYS A 83 19.16 -14.75 3.72
C LYS A 83 19.33 -14.37 5.17
N ALA A 84 18.44 -14.87 6.01
CA ALA A 84 18.50 -14.54 7.42
C ALA A 84 19.69 -15.24 8.05
N SER A 85 20.36 -14.52 8.92
CA SER A 85 21.52 -15.07 9.57
C SER A 85 21.15 -16.12 10.55
N GLY A 86 21.81 -17.24 10.51
CA GLY A 86 21.61 -18.23 11.53
C GLY A 86 20.28 -18.95 11.49
N ARG A 87 19.49 -18.80 10.47
CA ARG A 87 18.25 -19.53 10.39
C ARG A 87 17.77 -19.53 8.97
N LYS A 88 16.73 -20.29 8.68
CA LYS A 88 16.22 -20.32 7.36
C LYS A 88 15.39 -19.12 7.12
N GLY A 89 15.16 -18.79 5.90
CA GLY A 89 14.25 -17.72 5.54
C GLY A 89 15.00 -16.49 5.10
N TYR A 90 14.27 -15.42 4.94
CA TYR A 90 14.81 -14.20 4.44
C TYR A 90 14.52 -13.06 5.39
N GLU A 91 15.32 -12.05 5.33
CA GLU A 91 15.07 -10.84 6.08
C GLU A 91 15.25 -9.66 5.15
N LEU A 92 14.77 -8.52 5.51
CA LEU A 92 14.88 -7.34 4.67
C LEU A 92 16.30 -6.81 4.71
N THR A 93 16.77 -6.32 3.57
CA THR A 93 18.02 -5.59 3.57
C THR A 93 17.78 -4.22 4.17
N PRO A 94 18.83 -3.50 4.54
CA PRO A 94 18.61 -2.12 5.03
C PRO A 94 17.89 -1.24 4.04
N LEU A 95 18.14 -1.43 2.74
CA LEU A 95 17.42 -0.66 1.76
C LEU A 95 15.94 -0.96 1.82
N ALA A 96 15.57 -2.23 1.89
CA ALA A 96 14.16 -2.59 1.94
C ALA A 96 13.48 -2.03 3.20
N ALA A 97 14.18 -2.07 4.32
CA ALA A 97 13.60 -1.54 5.55
C ALA A 97 13.38 -0.03 5.44
N THR A 98 14.30 0.68 4.82
CA THR A 98 14.15 2.10 4.63
C THR A 98 13.00 2.41 3.68
N LEU A 99 12.90 1.65 2.59
CA LEU A 99 11.81 1.87 1.65
C LEU A 99 10.46 1.63 2.30
N LEU A 100 10.39 0.62 3.15
CA LEU A 100 9.15 0.31 3.81
C LEU A 100 8.71 1.48 4.67
N LYS A 101 9.63 2.00 5.47
CA LYS A 101 9.31 3.08 6.36
C LYS A 101 8.98 4.35 5.57
N ASP A 102 9.78 4.68 4.59
CA ASP A 102 9.59 5.91 3.85
C ASP A 102 8.32 5.87 3.01
N PHE A 103 8.02 4.73 2.42
CA PHE A 103 6.80 4.64 1.63
C PHE A 103 5.57 4.78 2.54
N ALA A 104 5.61 4.17 3.70
CA ALA A 104 4.47 4.26 4.61
C ALA A 104 4.23 5.69 5.04
N GLN A 105 5.28 6.43 5.32
CA GLN A 105 5.12 7.81 5.72
C GLN A 105 4.65 8.67 4.55
N TRP A 106 5.20 8.44 3.38
CA TRP A 106 4.79 9.17 2.20
C TRP A 106 3.29 8.92 1.90
N HIS A 107 2.87 7.68 1.94
CA HIS A 107 1.49 7.35 1.69
C HIS A 107 0.58 8.01 2.72
N GLN A 108 0.98 7.99 3.97
CA GLN A 108 0.19 8.57 5.03
C GLN A 108 0.03 10.08 4.83
N GLU A 109 1.08 10.75 4.44
CA GLU A 109 1.01 12.20 4.25
C GLU A 109 0.16 12.55 3.02
N VAL A 110 0.28 11.80 1.96
CA VAL A 110 -0.54 12.05 0.79
C VAL A 110 -2.00 11.78 1.10
N GLU A 111 -2.25 10.70 1.85
CA GLU A 111 -3.61 10.38 2.20
C GLU A 111 -4.23 11.44 3.08
N ALA A 112 -3.47 11.97 4.03
CA ALA A 112 -3.99 13.02 4.90
C ALA A 112 -4.33 14.27 4.10
N PHE A 113 -3.47 14.62 3.15
CA PHE A 113 -3.73 15.79 2.34
C PHE A 113 -4.95 15.55 1.43
N ALA A 114 -5.02 14.38 0.85
CA ALA A 114 -6.14 14.05 -0.03
C ALA A 114 -7.46 14.08 0.74
N LEU A 115 -7.45 13.57 1.97
CA LEU A 115 -8.66 13.57 2.77
C LEU A 115 -9.09 14.99 3.09
N LYS A 116 -8.14 15.84 3.45
CA LYS A 116 -8.46 17.21 3.77
C LYS A 116 -9.08 17.89 2.55
N GLN A 117 -8.50 17.68 1.39
CA GLN A 117 -9.02 18.30 0.18
C GLN A 117 -10.40 17.75 -0.19
N ALA A 118 -10.60 16.47 0.02
CA ALA A 118 -11.89 15.88 -0.30
C ALA A 118 -12.98 16.46 0.59
N LYS A 119 -12.67 16.62 1.87
CA LYS A 119 -13.66 17.17 2.78
C LYS A 119 -14.00 18.62 2.45
N GLN A 120 -13.04 19.35 1.92
CA GLN A 120 -13.30 20.74 1.57
C GLN A 120 -14.04 20.89 0.26
N ARG A 121 -13.82 19.98 -0.67
CA ARG A 121 -14.36 20.16 -2.01
C ARG A 121 -15.59 19.36 -2.34
N LEU A 122 -15.79 18.28 -1.65
CA LEU A 122 -16.91 17.40 -1.99
C LEU A 122 -18.04 17.53 -0.98
N PRO A 123 -19.24 17.23 -1.40
CA PRO A 123 -20.38 17.44 -0.50
C PRO A 123 -20.62 16.30 0.48
N TRP A 124 -19.78 15.28 0.47
CA TRP A 124 -20.00 14.17 1.37
C TRP A 124 -19.07 14.20 2.55
N ASP A 125 -19.43 13.45 3.58
CA ASP A 125 -18.58 13.32 4.75
C ASP A 125 -17.60 12.21 4.43
N VAL A 126 -16.51 12.54 3.78
CA VAL A 126 -15.55 11.54 3.35
C VAL A 126 -14.73 11.03 4.53
N ARG A 127 -14.64 9.72 4.66
CA ARG A 127 -13.92 9.11 5.76
C ARG A 127 -12.65 8.47 5.30
N PRO A 128 -11.68 8.32 6.18
CA PRO A 128 -10.43 7.66 5.80
C PRO A 128 -10.65 6.15 5.74
N PHE A 129 -9.86 5.50 4.92
CA PHE A 129 -9.92 4.05 4.83
C PHE A 129 -9.23 3.48 6.03
N SER A 130 -9.86 2.56 6.72
CA SER A 130 -9.26 2.07 7.89
C SER A 130 -8.36 0.96 7.59
N GLY A 131 -8.13 0.41 6.82
CA GLY A 131 -7.12 -0.49 6.55
C GLY A 131 -7.17 -1.78 7.12
N ASP A 132 -7.93 -2.01 8.10
CA ASP A 132 -7.81 -3.22 8.60
C ASP A 132 -8.38 -4.18 7.73
N GLY A 133 -9.21 -4.06 7.18
CA GLY A 133 -9.63 -5.04 6.42
C GLY A 133 -8.99 -5.06 5.25
N ALA A 134 -8.09 -4.48 5.12
CA ALA A 134 -7.54 -4.31 4.02
C ALA A 134 -7.53 -5.08 3.12
N GLY A 135 -7.51 -5.63 3.18
CA GLY A 135 -7.51 -6.35 2.32
C GLY A 135 -7.10 -6.10 1.09
N ALA A 136 -7.69 -6.49 0.23
CA ALA A 136 -7.27 -6.51 -1.05
C ALA A 136 -7.05 -5.22 -1.61
N PRO A 137 -6.02 -5.06 -2.24
CA PRO A 137 -5.83 -3.86 -2.97
C PRO A 137 -6.80 -3.91 -4.11
N PRO A 138 -7.14 -2.82 -4.64
CA PRO A 138 -8.05 -2.80 -5.74
C PRO A 138 -7.40 -3.41 -6.93
N PRO A 139 -8.17 -3.74 -7.81
CA PRO A 139 -7.64 -4.36 -8.99
C PRO A 139 -6.73 -3.41 -9.66
N GLU A 140 -5.72 -3.91 -10.18
CA GLU A 140 -4.87 -3.06 -10.79
C GLU A 140 -5.29 -2.77 -12.01
N SER A 141 -5.19 -1.80 -12.52
CA SER A 141 -5.67 -1.55 -13.77
C SER A 141 -4.73 -1.31 -14.64
#